data_834babfe48593a0a5eeac1a0e5e7f229
#
_entry.id   834babfe48593a0a5eeac1a0e5e7f229
#
_cell.length_a   1.000
_cell.length_b   1.000
_cell.length_c   1.000
_cell.angle_alpha   90.00
_cell.angle_beta   90.00
_cell.angle_gamma   90.00
#
_symmetry.space_group_name_H-M   'P 1'
#
loop_
_entity.id
_entity.type
_entity.pdbx_description
1 polymer ?
#
loop_
_entity_poly.entity_id
_entity_poly.type
_entity_poly.pdbx_seq_one_letter_code
_entity_poly.pdbx_strand_id
1 'polypeptide(L)'
;MRRMILLTLSFLCCAGIFLSLCGCAMGEAERNLTNLAMIRKGMDKTQVLAIMGPPVQGESYCSDRVWYYFTHSQWMDGLVTRDECTPIVFDYFGKVSGWGKEFNTGVYEFRRDEVKK
;
A
#
# COMPACT_ATOMS: atom_id res chain seq x y z
N MET A 1 25.27 -4.75 42.27
CA MET A 1 24.01 -5.29 41.73
C MET A 1 23.15 -4.25 40.97
N ARG A 2 22.92 -3.08 41.51
CA ARG A 2 22.11 -2.03 40.80
C ARG A 2 22.70 -1.58 39.47
N ARG A 3 24.02 -1.51 39.35
CA ARG A 3 24.69 -1.06 38.10
C ARG A 3 24.64 -2.13 37.00
N MET A 4 24.64 -3.40 37.33
CA MET A 4 24.55 -4.47 36.33
C MET A 4 23.13 -4.62 35.75
N ILE A 5 22.10 -4.37 36.54
CA ILE A 5 20.69 -4.42 36.12
C ILE A 5 20.37 -3.26 35.15
N LEU A 6 20.93 -2.07 35.40
CA LEU A 6 20.77 -0.90 34.52
C LEU A 6 21.45 -1.09 33.17
N LEU A 7 22.61 -1.75 33.12
CA LEU A 7 23.33 -2.04 31.88
C LEU A 7 22.62 -3.11 31.04
N THR A 8 22.04 -4.11 31.67
CA THR A 8 21.27 -5.15 30.97
C THR A 8 19.94 -4.62 30.42
N LEU A 9 19.25 -3.76 31.15
CA LEU A 9 18.05 -3.07 30.67
C LEU A 9 18.33 -2.13 29.50
N SER A 10 19.46 -1.40 29.52
CA SER A 10 19.87 -0.53 28.42
C SER A 10 20.20 -1.34 27.17
N PHE A 11 20.84 -2.48 27.29
CA PHE A 11 21.17 -3.35 26.16
C PHE A 11 19.92 -3.97 25.53
N LEU A 12 18.95 -4.40 26.33
CA LEU A 12 17.67 -4.93 25.84
C LEU A 12 16.85 -3.87 25.10
N CYS A 13 16.87 -2.62 25.58
CA CYS A 13 16.15 -1.51 24.95
C CYS A 13 16.75 -1.17 23.58
N CYS A 14 18.09 -1.15 23.46
CA CYS A 14 18.77 -0.93 22.18
C CYS A 14 18.52 -2.05 21.16
N ALA A 15 18.50 -3.30 21.60
CA ALA A 15 18.20 -4.45 20.74
C ALA A 15 16.76 -4.43 20.24
N GLY A 16 15.80 -4.01 21.07
CA GLY A 16 14.40 -3.88 20.71
C GLY A 16 14.16 -2.78 19.67
N ILE A 17 14.83 -1.65 19.81
CA ILE A 17 14.76 -0.54 18.85
C ILE A 17 15.36 -0.93 17.49
N PHE A 18 16.44 -1.69 17.48
CA PHE A 18 17.11 -2.14 16.26
C PHE A 18 16.24 -3.13 15.47
N LEU A 19 15.55 -4.04 16.16
CA LEU A 19 14.62 -4.99 15.56
C LEU A 19 13.39 -4.29 14.95
N SER A 20 12.90 -3.21 15.58
CA SER A 20 11.78 -2.42 15.06
C SER A 20 12.13 -1.68 13.76
N LEU A 21 13.35 -1.17 13.62
CA LEU A 21 13.80 -0.48 12.41
C LEU A 21 14.00 -1.41 11.22
N CYS A 22 14.48 -2.63 11.43
CA CYS A 22 14.61 -3.64 10.37
C CYS A 22 13.25 -4.19 9.89
N GLY A 23 12.25 -4.28 10.77
CA GLY A 23 10.90 -4.73 10.42
C GLY A 23 10.13 -3.75 9.53
N CYS A 24 10.38 -2.45 9.65
CA CYS A 24 9.67 -1.43 8.86
C CYS A 24 10.04 -1.42 7.37
N ALA A 25 11.28 -1.79 7.01
CA ALA A 25 11.75 -1.75 5.63
C ALA A 25 11.31 -2.94 4.77
N MET A 26 11.01 -4.08 5.40
CA MET A 26 10.68 -5.33 4.70
C MET A 26 9.17 -5.63 4.63
N GLY A 27 8.32 -4.80 5.21
CA GLY A 27 6.92 -5.11 5.46
C GLY A 27 5.90 -4.27 4.69
N GLU A 28 6.30 -3.43 3.72
CA GLU A 28 5.34 -2.55 3.03
C GLU A 28 4.29 -3.36 2.25
N ALA A 29 4.73 -4.32 1.45
CA ALA A 29 3.83 -5.19 0.70
C ALA A 29 2.90 -5.99 1.61
N GLU A 30 3.45 -6.56 2.66
CA GLU A 30 2.71 -7.34 3.66
C GLU A 30 1.71 -6.48 4.43
N ARG A 31 2.12 -5.29 4.83
CA ARG A 31 1.24 -4.31 5.48
C ARG A 31 0.10 -3.90 4.56
N ASN A 32 0.37 -3.62 3.30
CA ASN A 32 -0.64 -3.26 2.32
C ASN A 32 -1.62 -4.41 2.08
N LEU A 33 -1.16 -5.65 2.01
CA LEU A 33 -2.03 -6.83 1.91
C LEU A 33 -2.93 -6.99 3.13
N THR A 34 -2.39 -6.79 4.33
CA THR A 34 -3.16 -6.84 5.57
C THR A 34 -4.23 -5.75 5.61
N ASN A 35 -3.86 -4.53 5.23
CA ASN A 35 -4.78 -3.39 5.19
C ASN A 35 -5.85 -3.56 4.10
N LEU A 36 -5.47 -4.16 2.97
CA LEU A 36 -6.41 -4.44 1.87
C LEU A 36 -7.58 -5.33 2.30
N ALA A 37 -7.36 -6.23 3.25
CA ALA A 37 -8.42 -7.06 3.83
C ALA A 37 -9.51 -6.26 4.56
N MET A 38 -9.23 -5.01 4.94
CA MET A 38 -10.19 -4.10 5.58
C MET A 38 -10.99 -3.25 4.59
N ILE A 39 -10.63 -3.26 3.32
CA ILE A 39 -11.33 -2.50 2.28
C ILE A 39 -12.69 -3.14 1.98
N ARG A 40 -13.70 -2.29 1.80
CA ARG A 40 -15.07 -2.69 1.48
C ARG A 40 -15.63 -1.84 0.36
N LYS A 41 -16.50 -2.44 -0.45
CA LYS A 41 -17.24 -1.69 -1.49
C LYS A 41 -18.05 -0.57 -0.84
N GLY A 42 -18.08 0.57 -1.51
CA GLY A 42 -18.80 1.75 -1.03
C GLY A 42 -17.99 2.67 -0.11
N MET A 43 -16.79 2.28 0.30
CA MET A 43 -15.88 3.18 1.01
C MET A 43 -15.49 4.37 0.14
N ASP A 44 -15.40 5.57 0.72
CA ASP A 44 -14.89 6.73 0.01
C ASP A 44 -13.35 6.79 0.01
N LYS A 45 -12.79 7.69 -0.79
CA LYS A 45 -11.34 7.86 -0.92
C LYS A 45 -10.67 8.22 0.41
N THR A 46 -11.32 9.00 1.26
CA THR A 46 -10.81 9.39 2.58
C THR A 46 -10.66 8.17 3.49
N GLN A 47 -11.64 7.28 3.49
CA GLN A 47 -11.59 6.03 4.25
C GLN A 47 -10.48 5.10 3.74
N VAL A 48 -10.33 4.99 2.42
CA VAL A 48 -9.24 4.19 1.81
C VAL A 48 -7.87 4.75 2.19
N LEU A 49 -7.68 6.07 2.12
CA LEU A 49 -6.44 6.73 2.55
C LEU A 49 -6.13 6.49 4.03
N ALA A 50 -7.14 6.49 4.88
CA ALA A 50 -6.96 6.23 6.32
C ALA A 50 -6.49 4.80 6.59
N ILE A 51 -6.94 3.83 5.79
CA ILE A 51 -6.59 2.40 5.94
C ILE A 51 -5.27 2.09 5.24
N MET A 52 -5.16 2.49 3.97
CA MET A 52 -4.06 2.08 3.07
C MET A 52 -2.89 3.07 3.04
N GLY A 53 -3.13 4.33 3.39
CA GLY A 53 -2.17 5.40 3.14
C GLY A 53 -2.16 5.85 1.68
N PRO A 54 -1.16 6.67 1.27
CA PRO A 54 -1.09 7.18 -0.09
C PRO A 54 -0.82 6.05 -1.10
N PRO A 55 -1.52 6.05 -2.26
CA PRO A 55 -1.23 5.08 -3.33
C PRO A 55 0.07 5.42 -4.06
N VAL A 56 0.51 4.51 -4.94
CA VAL A 56 1.61 4.78 -5.88
C VAL A 56 1.27 6.01 -6.72
N GLN A 57 2.23 6.91 -6.88
CA GLN A 57 2.07 8.17 -7.62
C GLN A 57 3.18 8.35 -8.65
N GLY A 58 2.91 9.18 -9.66
CA GLY A 58 3.90 9.57 -10.65
C GLY A 58 4.13 8.59 -11.79
N GLU A 59 3.48 7.45 -11.79
CA GLU A 59 3.58 6.44 -12.84
C GLU A 59 2.48 6.62 -13.89
N SER A 60 2.76 6.14 -15.12
CA SER A 60 1.84 6.25 -16.25
C SER A 60 0.49 5.55 -16.04
N TYR A 61 0.48 4.50 -15.22
CA TYR A 61 -0.72 3.73 -14.88
C TYR A 61 -1.55 4.34 -13.73
N CYS A 62 -1.04 5.38 -13.07
CA CYS A 62 -1.74 6.03 -11.96
C CYS A 62 -2.91 6.87 -12.46
N SER A 63 -4.04 6.82 -11.75
CA SER A 63 -5.24 7.58 -12.08
C SER A 63 -6.08 7.92 -10.86
N ASP A 64 -7.03 8.86 -11.03
CA ASP A 64 -7.95 9.24 -9.96
C ASP A 64 -8.97 8.15 -9.62
N ARG A 65 -9.22 7.24 -10.54
CA ARG A 65 -10.22 6.18 -10.37
C ARG A 65 -9.63 4.82 -10.06
N VAL A 66 -8.34 4.63 -10.28
CA VAL A 66 -7.63 3.38 -9.99
C VAL A 66 -6.39 3.71 -9.18
N TRP A 67 -6.40 3.31 -7.92
CA TRP A 67 -5.29 3.50 -7.02
C TRP A 67 -4.53 2.18 -6.86
N TYR A 68 -3.22 2.23 -7.08
CA TYR A 68 -2.34 1.07 -6.97
C TYR A 68 -1.56 1.09 -5.68
N TYR A 69 -1.47 -0.08 -5.04
CA TYR A 69 -0.70 -0.28 -3.82
C TYR A 69 0.28 -1.43 -4.01
N PHE A 70 1.53 -1.23 -3.62
CA PHE A 70 2.56 -2.26 -3.68
C PHE A 70 2.21 -3.42 -2.75
N THR A 71 2.04 -4.63 -3.30
CA THR A 71 1.60 -5.81 -2.55
C THR A 71 2.43 -7.06 -2.81
N HIS A 72 3.18 -7.09 -3.91
CA HIS A 72 3.96 -8.27 -4.30
C HIS A 72 5.33 -7.84 -4.81
N SER A 73 6.38 -8.17 -4.07
CA SER A 73 7.75 -7.96 -4.53
C SER A 73 8.15 -9.09 -5.48
N GLN A 74 8.21 -8.80 -6.78
CA GLN A 74 8.70 -9.73 -7.81
C GLN A 74 10.17 -9.49 -8.16
N TRP A 75 10.59 -8.24 -8.12
CA TRP A 75 11.91 -7.81 -8.54
C TRP A 75 12.61 -7.08 -7.40
N MET A 76 13.86 -7.42 -7.15
CA MET A 76 14.69 -6.78 -6.11
C MET A 76 15.45 -5.56 -6.65
N ASP A 77 14.83 -4.80 -7.52
CA ASP A 77 15.43 -3.65 -8.21
C ASP A 77 15.08 -2.29 -7.57
N GLY A 78 14.26 -2.28 -6.53
CA GLY A 78 13.80 -1.07 -5.85
C GLY A 78 12.76 -0.26 -6.62
N LEU A 79 12.34 -0.72 -7.79
CA LEU A 79 11.28 -0.11 -8.59
C LEU A 79 9.94 -0.77 -8.27
N VAL A 80 8.86 0.01 -8.40
CA VAL A 80 7.49 -0.48 -8.23
C VAL A 80 6.83 -0.55 -9.59
N THR A 81 6.60 -1.76 -10.07
CA THR A 81 5.90 -2.00 -11.33
C THR A 81 4.42 -2.26 -11.09
N ARG A 82 3.60 -2.05 -12.12
CA ARG A 82 2.16 -2.33 -12.06
C ARG A 82 1.85 -3.76 -11.64
N ASP A 83 2.65 -4.72 -12.08
CA ASP A 83 2.48 -6.15 -11.78
C ASP A 83 2.73 -6.48 -10.31
N GLU A 84 3.49 -5.65 -9.61
CA GLU A 84 3.75 -5.77 -8.17
C GLU A 84 2.68 -5.09 -7.31
N CYS A 85 1.72 -4.41 -7.93
CA CYS A 85 0.68 -3.65 -7.26
C CYS A 85 -0.69 -4.32 -7.36
N THR A 86 -1.54 -4.03 -6.38
CA THR A 86 -2.96 -4.38 -6.38
C THR A 86 -3.78 -3.11 -6.55
N PRO A 87 -4.69 -3.06 -7.55
CA PRO A 87 -5.55 -1.90 -7.77
C PRO A 87 -6.76 -1.87 -6.84
N ILE A 88 -7.13 -0.67 -6.40
CA ILE A 88 -8.43 -0.35 -5.82
C ILE A 88 -9.13 0.58 -6.81
N VAL A 89 -10.30 0.17 -7.28
CA VAL A 89 -11.06 0.88 -8.30
C VAL A 89 -12.22 1.63 -7.68
N PHE A 90 -12.37 2.90 -8.03
CA PHE A 90 -13.45 3.79 -7.59
C PHE A 90 -14.47 4.00 -8.70
N ASP A 91 -15.73 4.09 -8.30
CA ASP A 91 -16.82 4.41 -9.21
C ASP A 91 -16.87 5.92 -9.50
N TYR A 92 -17.89 6.33 -10.25
CA TYR A 92 -18.09 7.73 -10.64
C TYR A 92 -18.27 8.69 -9.44
N PHE A 93 -18.73 8.17 -8.31
CA PHE A 93 -18.96 8.94 -7.09
C PHE A 93 -17.76 8.91 -6.12
N GLY A 94 -16.64 8.33 -6.52
CA GLY A 94 -15.46 8.20 -5.68
C GLY A 94 -15.59 7.13 -4.58
N LYS A 95 -16.48 6.16 -4.77
CA LYS A 95 -16.67 5.03 -3.87
C LYS A 95 -15.98 3.78 -4.41
N VAL A 96 -15.46 2.94 -3.51
CA VAL A 96 -14.83 1.67 -3.91
C VAL A 96 -15.82 0.79 -4.65
N SER A 97 -15.50 0.49 -5.89
CA SER A 97 -16.23 -0.43 -6.77
C SER A 97 -15.72 -1.86 -6.66
N GLY A 98 -14.43 -2.02 -6.48
CA GLY A 98 -13.77 -3.31 -6.32
C GLY A 98 -12.25 -3.15 -6.17
N TRP A 99 -11.58 -4.25 -5.96
CA TRP A 99 -10.12 -4.31 -5.84
C TRP A 99 -9.61 -5.69 -6.21
N GLY A 100 -8.29 -5.80 -6.43
CA GLY A 100 -7.62 -7.05 -6.72
C GLY A 100 -7.03 -7.11 -8.12
N LYS A 101 -6.03 -7.98 -8.28
CA LYS A 101 -5.31 -8.13 -9.56
C LYS A 101 -6.18 -8.60 -10.72
N GLU A 102 -7.22 -9.34 -10.41
CA GLU A 102 -8.17 -9.87 -11.41
C GLU A 102 -9.20 -8.84 -11.86
N PHE A 103 -9.25 -7.69 -11.17
CA PHE A 103 -10.18 -6.64 -11.53
C PHE A 103 -9.75 -5.99 -12.85
N ASN A 104 -10.64 -5.96 -13.84
CA ASN A 104 -10.33 -5.41 -15.15
C ASN A 104 -10.24 -3.88 -15.08
N THR A 105 -9.04 -3.37 -14.89
CA THR A 105 -8.77 -1.93 -14.84
C THR A 105 -8.79 -1.29 -16.22
N GLY A 106 -8.62 -2.06 -17.28
CA GLY A 106 -8.58 -1.57 -18.66
C GLY A 106 -9.83 -0.80 -19.08
N VAL A 107 -11.00 -1.19 -18.59
CA VAL A 107 -12.27 -0.48 -18.85
C VAL A 107 -12.24 0.94 -18.27
N TYR A 108 -11.60 1.13 -17.13
CA TYR A 108 -11.51 2.42 -16.44
C TYR A 108 -10.41 3.31 -17.01
N GLU A 109 -9.34 2.70 -17.52
CA GLU A 109 -8.24 3.39 -18.17
C GLU A 109 -8.63 3.89 -19.57
N PHE A 110 -9.38 3.08 -20.31
CA PHE A 110 -9.80 3.38 -21.68
C PHE A 110 -10.74 4.60 -21.75
N ARG A 111 -11.66 4.74 -20.80
CA ARG A 111 -12.60 5.88 -20.78
C ARG A 111 -11.95 7.25 -20.58
N ARG A 112 -10.71 7.29 -20.07
CA ARG A 112 -9.99 8.55 -19.91
C ARG A 112 -9.56 9.12 -21.27
N ASP A 113 -9.17 8.26 -22.19
CA ASP A 113 -8.68 8.67 -23.50
C ASP A 113 -9.82 9.16 -24.40
N GLU A 114 -11.02 8.68 -24.20
CA GLU A 114 -12.21 9.15 -24.90
C GLU A 114 -12.69 10.53 -24.42
N VAL A 115 -12.48 10.87 -23.17
CA VAL A 115 -12.90 12.16 -22.58
C VAL A 115 -11.94 13.30 -22.97
N LYS A 116 -10.71 13.00 -23.39
CA LYS A 116 -9.71 13.99 -23.83
C LYS A 116 -9.84 14.40 -25.30
N LYS A 117 -10.72 13.80 -26.05
CA LYS A 117 -11.08 14.19 -27.42
C LYS A 117 -12.31 15.10 -27.44
#